data_46f386a7d48f9c4857652600abda3b42
#
_entry.id   46f386a7d48f9c4857652600abda3b42
#
_cell.length_a   1.000
_cell.length_b   1.000
_cell.length_c   1.000
_cell.angle_alpha   90.00
_cell.angle_beta   90.00
_cell.angle_gamma   90.00
#
_symmetry.space_group_name_H-M   'P 1'
#
loop_
_entity.id
_entity.type
_entity.pdbx_description
1 polymer ?
#
loop_
_entity_poly.entity_id
_entity_poly.type
_entity_poly.pdbx_seq_one_letter_code
_entity_poly.pdbx_strand_id
1 'polypeptide(L)'
;MRVLTVDDSRTILAMLHHTLTNAGFEVLQAENGQVGLDVLGREDVDVVITDINMPVMDGIEFIKNVRASGKHQSLPILILTTDTSQDKRDQGKAAGGTGWIVKPFDPEKLISVIHKVVH
;
A
#
# COMPACT_ATOMS: atom_id res chain seq x y z
N MET A 1 0.83 11.61 -10.56
CA MET A 1 0.15 10.72 -9.61
C MET A 1 1.14 10.31 -8.52
N ARG A 2 0.71 10.37 -7.28
CA ARG A 2 1.54 10.04 -6.10
C ARG A 2 1.16 8.72 -5.50
N VAL A 3 2.16 7.91 -5.18
CA VAL A 3 1.99 6.59 -4.55
C VAL A 3 2.71 6.59 -3.21
N LEU A 4 2.03 6.17 -2.15
CA LEU A 4 2.67 5.88 -0.87
C LEU A 4 2.94 4.38 -0.78
N THR A 5 4.20 4.00 -0.57
CA THR A 5 4.58 2.61 -0.35
C THR A 5 4.94 2.40 1.11
N VAL A 6 4.36 1.38 1.73
CA VAL A 6 4.53 1.06 3.15
C VAL A 6 5.02 -0.37 3.28
N ASP A 7 6.26 -0.55 3.71
CA ASP A 7 6.89 -1.86 3.85
C ASP A 7 8.12 -1.72 4.76
N ASP A 8 8.34 -2.68 5.65
CA ASP A 8 9.51 -2.66 6.51
C ASP A 8 10.79 -3.17 5.82
N SER A 9 10.65 -3.75 4.63
CA SER A 9 11.78 -4.18 3.82
C SER A 9 12.31 -3.04 2.95
N ARG A 10 13.52 -2.59 3.22
CA ARG A 10 14.17 -1.56 2.42
C ARG A 10 14.38 -2.00 0.98
N THR A 11 14.62 -3.28 0.77
CA THR A 11 14.78 -3.85 -0.56
C THR A 11 13.49 -3.71 -1.37
N ILE A 12 12.34 -4.05 -0.77
CA ILE A 12 11.05 -3.92 -1.44
C ILE A 12 10.73 -2.45 -1.70
N LEU A 13 10.96 -1.56 -0.73
CA LEU A 13 10.75 -0.13 -0.94
C LEU A 13 11.60 0.40 -2.11
N ALA A 14 12.86 -0.04 -2.21
CA ALA A 14 13.74 0.37 -3.31
C ALA A 14 13.26 -0.16 -4.66
N MET A 15 12.80 -1.42 -4.71
CA MET A 15 12.26 -2.02 -5.93
C MET A 15 10.99 -1.30 -6.39
N LEU A 16 10.09 -1.00 -5.47
CA LEU A 16 8.86 -0.25 -5.76
C LEU A 16 9.19 1.16 -6.22
N HIS A 17 10.11 1.83 -5.55
CA HIS A 17 10.54 3.18 -5.93
C HIS A 17 11.06 3.20 -7.37
N HIS A 18 11.93 2.28 -7.73
CA HIS A 18 12.48 2.17 -9.08
C HIS A 18 11.38 1.92 -10.11
N THR A 19 10.55 0.92 -9.87
CA THR A 19 9.47 0.53 -10.78
C THR A 19 8.47 1.69 -11.00
N LEU A 20 8.03 2.31 -9.91
CA LEU A 20 7.01 3.34 -9.97
C LEU A 20 7.55 4.66 -10.53
N THR A 21 8.77 5.03 -10.16
CA THR A 21 9.41 6.24 -10.68
C THR A 21 9.61 6.12 -12.19
N ASN A 22 10.06 4.97 -12.67
CA ASN A 22 10.23 4.72 -14.10
C ASN A 22 8.91 4.77 -14.88
N ALA A 23 7.79 4.50 -14.21
CA ALA A 23 6.47 4.59 -14.81
C ALA A 23 5.85 5.99 -14.71
N GLY A 24 6.58 6.96 -14.16
CA GLY A 24 6.13 8.35 -14.08
C GLY A 24 5.40 8.73 -12.79
N PHE A 25 5.38 7.86 -11.79
CA PHE A 25 4.77 8.15 -10.49
C PHE A 25 5.74 8.87 -9.56
N GLU A 26 5.20 9.75 -8.73
CA GLU A 26 5.93 10.30 -7.59
C GLU A 26 5.72 9.37 -6.40
N VAL A 27 6.80 8.97 -5.71
CA VAL A 27 6.76 7.95 -4.68
C VAL A 27 7.12 8.52 -3.32
N LEU A 28 6.25 8.28 -2.32
CA LEU A 28 6.52 8.52 -0.92
C LEU A 28 6.68 7.16 -0.24
N GLN A 29 7.52 7.08 0.78
CA GLN A 29 7.83 5.81 1.45
C GLN A 29 7.59 5.89 2.94
N ALA A 30 7.17 4.77 3.53
CA ALA A 30 7.04 4.59 4.96
C ALA A 30 7.49 3.18 5.34
N GLU A 31 8.19 3.03 6.46
CA GLU A 31 8.74 1.75 6.89
C GLU A 31 7.80 0.94 7.79
N ASN A 32 6.67 1.52 8.19
CA ASN A 32 5.62 0.83 8.94
C ASN A 32 4.31 1.61 8.84
N GLY A 33 3.24 1.04 9.39
CA GLY A 33 1.92 1.65 9.33
C GLY A 33 1.81 2.98 10.04
N GLN A 34 2.52 3.17 11.16
CA GLN A 34 2.47 4.44 11.89
C GLN A 34 3.08 5.57 11.05
N VAL A 35 4.23 5.33 10.44
CA VAL A 35 4.85 6.32 9.55
C VAL A 35 3.95 6.58 8.34
N GLY A 36 3.30 5.54 7.82
CA GLY A 36 2.33 5.68 6.73
C GLY A 36 1.17 6.60 7.09
N LEU A 37 0.62 6.47 8.29
CA LEU A 37 -0.44 7.38 8.77
C LEU A 37 0.07 8.81 8.89
N ASP A 38 1.29 9.00 9.39
CA ASP A 38 1.89 10.32 9.52
C ASP A 38 2.05 10.99 8.15
N VAL A 39 2.48 10.23 7.14
CA VAL A 39 2.59 10.74 5.77
C VAL A 39 1.22 11.14 5.23
N LEU A 40 0.21 10.30 5.41
CA LEU A 40 -1.16 10.58 4.92
C LEU A 40 -1.78 11.79 5.64
N GLY A 41 -1.32 12.11 6.84
CA GLY A 41 -1.79 13.27 7.59
C GLY A 41 -1.26 14.61 7.04
N ARG A 42 -0.20 14.59 6.23
CA ARG A 42 0.43 15.82 5.72
C ARG A 42 0.63 15.86 4.21
N GLU A 43 0.44 14.75 3.52
CA GLU A 43 0.63 14.65 2.07
C GLU A 43 -0.57 14.01 1.42
N ASP A 44 -0.97 14.52 0.25
CA ASP A 44 -2.02 13.90 -0.54
C ASP A 44 -1.41 12.82 -1.43
N VAL A 45 -2.02 11.64 -1.44
CA VAL A 45 -1.60 10.54 -2.31
C VAL A 45 -2.81 10.00 -3.07
N ASP A 46 -2.56 9.38 -4.21
CA ASP A 46 -3.60 8.84 -5.07
C ASP A 46 -3.84 7.35 -4.85
N VAL A 47 -2.83 6.64 -4.35
CA VAL A 47 -2.91 5.21 -4.07
C VAL A 47 -1.85 4.84 -3.02
N VAL A 48 -2.18 3.82 -2.21
CA VAL A 48 -1.25 3.25 -1.21
C VAL A 48 -0.96 1.81 -1.59
N ILE A 49 0.30 1.40 -1.45
CA ILE A 49 0.72 0.00 -1.55
C ILE A 49 1.33 -0.37 -0.20
N THR A 50 0.77 -1.35 0.50
CA THR A 50 1.23 -1.73 1.84
C THR A 50 1.43 -3.23 1.98
N ASP A 51 2.46 -3.63 2.72
CA ASP A 51 2.56 -5.00 3.22
C ASP A 51 1.63 -5.17 4.43
N ILE A 52 1.40 -6.42 4.83
CA ILE A 52 0.62 -6.77 6.02
C ILE A 52 1.54 -6.92 7.23
N ASN A 53 2.62 -7.68 7.10
CA ASN A 53 3.48 -8.06 8.22
C ASN A 53 4.58 -7.02 8.43
N MET A 54 4.32 -6.10 9.36
CA MET A 54 5.25 -5.02 9.69
C MET A 54 5.28 -4.82 11.20
N PRO A 55 6.43 -4.37 11.76
CA PRO A 55 6.50 -4.02 13.18
C PRO A 55 5.74 -2.72 13.46
N VAL A 56 5.50 -2.42 14.71
CA VAL A 56 4.84 -1.22 15.23
C VAL A 56 3.35 -1.20 14.90
N MET A 57 2.99 -1.22 13.62
CA MET A 57 1.61 -1.28 13.16
C MET A 57 1.58 -2.10 11.88
N ASP A 58 0.86 -3.23 11.88
CA ASP A 58 0.74 -4.07 10.69
C ASP A 58 -0.17 -3.43 9.64
N GLY A 59 -0.18 -4.03 8.44
CA GLY A 59 -0.94 -3.48 7.31
C GLY A 59 -2.45 -3.50 7.52
N ILE A 60 -2.99 -4.51 8.19
CA ILE A 60 -4.44 -4.59 8.48
C ILE A 60 -4.84 -3.45 9.39
N GLU A 61 -4.12 -3.25 10.48
CA GLU A 61 -4.37 -2.15 11.43
C GLU A 61 -4.18 -0.80 10.74
N PHE A 62 -3.15 -0.66 9.92
CA PHE A 62 -2.92 0.54 9.13
C PHE A 62 -4.13 0.88 8.25
N ILE A 63 -4.66 -0.10 7.51
CA ILE A 63 -5.83 0.11 6.65
C ILE A 63 -7.04 0.53 7.48
N LYS A 64 -7.29 -0.13 8.60
CA LYS A 64 -8.39 0.22 9.50
C LYS A 64 -8.28 1.67 9.96
N ASN A 65 -7.09 2.10 10.35
CA ASN A 65 -6.87 3.47 10.80
C ASN A 65 -7.04 4.50 9.68
N VAL A 66 -6.59 4.17 8.46
CA VAL A 66 -6.79 5.04 7.30
C VAL A 66 -8.28 5.25 7.05
N ARG A 67 -9.07 4.19 7.06
CA ARG A 67 -10.52 4.29 6.81
C ARG A 67 -11.24 5.00 7.95
N ALA A 68 -10.80 4.78 9.19
CA ALA A 68 -11.43 5.41 10.36
C ALA A 68 -11.16 6.92 10.44
N SER A 69 -10.15 7.43 9.75
CA SER A 69 -9.82 8.86 9.76
C SER A 69 -10.89 9.73 9.11
N GLY A 70 -11.77 9.13 8.31
CA GLY A 70 -12.83 9.86 7.59
C GLY A 70 -12.37 10.65 6.37
N LYS A 71 -11.06 10.79 6.17
CA LYS A 71 -10.49 11.56 5.06
C LYS A 71 -10.18 10.71 3.83
N HIS A 72 -9.96 9.41 4.02
CA HIS A 72 -9.42 8.53 2.98
C HIS A 72 -10.30 7.31 2.76
N GLN A 73 -11.63 7.50 2.78
CA GLN A 73 -12.57 6.38 2.60
C GLN A 73 -12.54 5.80 1.19
N SER A 74 -12.20 6.62 0.20
CA SER A 74 -12.13 6.20 -1.21
C SER A 74 -10.72 5.98 -1.71
N LEU A 75 -9.70 6.22 -0.87
CA LEU A 75 -8.30 6.06 -1.27
C LEU A 75 -8.03 4.60 -1.59
N PRO A 76 -7.58 4.27 -2.82
CA PRO A 76 -7.22 2.88 -3.14
C PRO A 76 -6.03 2.43 -2.29
N ILE A 77 -6.15 1.25 -1.67
CA ILE A 77 -5.07 0.64 -0.89
C ILE A 77 -4.86 -0.76 -1.44
N LEU A 78 -3.70 -0.98 -2.04
CA LEU A 78 -3.29 -2.29 -2.55
C LEU A 78 -2.41 -2.97 -1.51
N ILE A 79 -2.68 -4.24 -1.24
CA ILE A 79 -1.87 -5.05 -0.34
C ILE A 79 -0.86 -5.81 -1.18
N LEU A 80 0.42 -5.69 -0.85
CA LEU A 80 1.52 -6.39 -1.51
C LEU A 80 2.27 -7.19 -0.45
N THR A 81 2.14 -8.51 -0.47
CA THR A 81 2.64 -9.36 0.62
C THR A 81 3.05 -10.76 0.12
N THR A 82 3.90 -11.44 0.90
CA THR A 82 4.19 -12.86 0.70
C THR A 82 3.14 -13.77 1.34
N ASP A 83 2.29 -13.22 2.20
CA ASP A 83 1.25 -14.00 2.88
C ASP A 83 0.11 -14.30 1.91
N THR A 84 -0.15 -15.59 1.65
CA THR A 84 -1.20 -16.04 0.72
C THR A 84 -2.37 -16.69 1.45
N SER A 85 -2.43 -16.60 2.78
CA SER A 85 -3.51 -17.20 3.55
C SER A 85 -4.85 -16.54 3.24
N GLN A 86 -5.90 -17.35 3.14
CA GLN A 86 -7.24 -16.84 2.91
C GLN A 86 -7.71 -15.98 4.09
N ASP A 87 -7.31 -16.35 5.29
CA ASP A 87 -7.65 -15.59 6.50
C ASP A 87 -7.14 -14.15 6.43
N LYS A 88 -5.88 -13.95 6.04
CA LYS A 88 -5.31 -12.61 5.89
C LYS A 88 -5.94 -11.82 4.74
N ARG A 89 -6.29 -12.49 3.65
CA ARG A 89 -7.00 -11.86 2.55
C ARG A 89 -8.37 -11.36 2.99
N ASP A 90 -9.10 -12.18 3.75
CA ASP A 90 -10.40 -11.82 4.29
C ASP A 90 -10.29 -10.64 5.26
N GLN A 91 -9.30 -10.65 6.14
CA GLN A 91 -9.04 -9.55 7.07
C GLN A 91 -8.69 -8.25 6.33
N GLY A 92 -7.85 -8.33 5.31
CA GLY A 92 -7.47 -7.16 4.51
C GLY A 92 -8.66 -6.55 3.78
N LYS A 93 -9.51 -7.38 3.20
CA LYS A 93 -10.73 -6.94 2.53
C LYS A 93 -11.70 -6.31 3.53
N ALA A 94 -11.91 -6.96 4.66
CA ALA A 94 -12.80 -6.46 5.71
C ALA A 94 -12.31 -5.13 6.29
N ALA A 95 -11.00 -4.92 6.34
CA ALA A 95 -10.42 -3.66 6.81
C ALA A 95 -10.59 -2.51 5.80
N GLY A 96 -10.88 -2.82 4.55
CA GLY A 96 -11.08 -1.83 3.50
C GLY A 96 -10.01 -1.80 2.42
N GLY A 97 -9.19 -2.85 2.31
CA GLY A 97 -8.22 -3.00 1.23
C GLY A 97 -8.90 -3.12 -0.13
N THR A 98 -8.29 -2.53 -1.15
CA THR A 98 -8.87 -2.47 -2.50
C THR A 98 -8.45 -3.67 -3.35
N GLY A 99 -7.22 -4.14 -3.20
CA GLY A 99 -6.68 -5.25 -3.97
C GLY A 99 -5.56 -5.96 -3.25
N TRP A 100 -5.21 -7.14 -3.75
CA TRP A 100 -4.21 -8.04 -3.15
C TRP A 100 -3.22 -8.49 -4.22
N ILE A 101 -1.93 -8.30 -3.96
CA ILE A 101 -0.85 -8.68 -4.86
C ILE A 101 0.17 -9.50 -4.07
N VAL A 102 0.62 -10.63 -4.62
CA VAL A 102 1.58 -11.51 -3.98
C VAL A 102 3.00 -11.15 -4.41
N LYS A 103 3.93 -11.08 -3.45
CA LYS A 103 5.37 -10.91 -3.74
C LYS A 103 5.97 -12.21 -4.25
N PRO A 104 6.94 -12.16 -5.16
CA PRO A 104 7.47 -10.98 -5.83
C PRO A 104 6.47 -10.42 -6.85
N PHE A 105 6.45 -9.12 -7.01
CA PHE A 105 5.52 -8.50 -7.95
C PHE A 105 6.08 -8.44 -9.37
N ASP A 106 5.18 -8.52 -10.34
CA ASP A 106 5.49 -8.25 -11.75
C ASP A 106 5.30 -6.74 -11.98
N PRO A 107 6.34 -6.00 -12.41
CA PRO A 107 6.24 -4.55 -12.58
C PRO A 107 5.08 -4.12 -13.50
N GLU A 108 4.90 -4.79 -14.63
CA GLU A 108 3.84 -4.43 -15.58
C GLU A 108 2.45 -4.67 -14.99
N LYS A 109 2.26 -5.80 -14.29
CA LYS A 109 0.99 -6.11 -13.62
C LYS A 109 0.69 -5.12 -12.51
N LEU A 110 1.70 -4.75 -11.72
CA LEU A 110 1.53 -3.78 -10.66
C LEU A 110 1.06 -2.44 -11.21
N ILE A 111 1.71 -1.93 -12.23
CA ILE A 111 1.32 -0.68 -12.88
C ILE A 111 -0.11 -0.76 -13.43
N SER A 112 -0.45 -1.88 -14.07
CA SER A 112 -1.79 -2.12 -14.62
C SER A 112 -2.85 -2.08 -13.51
N VAL A 113 -2.59 -2.72 -12.38
CA VAL A 113 -3.53 -2.73 -11.24
C VAL A 113 -3.70 -1.33 -10.66
N ILE A 114 -2.62 -0.56 -10.54
CA ILE A 114 -2.70 0.82 -10.07
C ILE A 114 -3.63 1.64 -10.97
N HIS A 115 -3.48 1.53 -12.29
CA HIS A 115 -4.33 2.27 -13.23
C HIS A 115 -5.80 1.83 -13.17
N LYS A 116 -6.06 0.57 -12.79
CA LYS A 116 -7.45 0.09 -12.63
C LYS A 116 -8.14 0.64 -11.40
N VAL A 117 -7.41 0.85 -10.31
CA VAL A 117 -8.01 1.26 -9.03
C VAL A 117 -8.02 2.78 -8.83
N VAL A 118 -7.21 3.50 -9.57
CA VAL A 118 -7.17 4.98 -9.52
C VAL A 118 -8.03 5.52 -10.65
N HIS A 119 -8.97 6.37 -10.29
CA HIS A 119 -9.92 6.98 -11.26
C HIS A 119 -9.69 8.46 -11.42
#